data_c26e39301b89a99ecb28caada5ef17d6
#
_entry.id   c26e39301b89a99ecb28caada5ef17d6
#
_cell.length_a   1.000
_cell.length_b   1.000
_cell.length_c   1.000
_cell.angle_alpha   90.00
_cell.angle_beta   90.00
_cell.angle_gamma   90.00
#
_symmetry.space_group_name_H-M   'P 1'
#
loop_
_entity.id
_entity.type
_entity.pdbx_description
1 polymer ?
#
loop_
_entity_poly.entity_id
_entity_poly.type
_entity_poly.pdbx_seq_one_letter_code
_entity_poly.pdbx_strand_id
1 'polypeptide(L)'
;AYVKNINNWTDVLGLAPERKVNGISIFGKGQTTGPGHAQLSEEIADKLAMSGEFTEIHLNRSYEAITGISTTPKRSPDVTAIDKYGRVHAIEIASDYDMKTEAKLNELSARNVVAQGQLPPKMQGEVIVIKKPYDADKIKTQMDDLIKKVH
;
A
#
# COMPACT_ATOMS: atom_id res chain seq x y z
N ALA A 1 -12.90 18.69 22.34
CA ALA A 1 -12.65 18.59 22.29
C ALA A 1 -12.33 17.99 22.42
N TYR A 2 -12.64 17.77 22.52
CA TYR A 2 -12.06 17.30 22.61
C TYR A 2 -11.56 17.24 21.87
N VAL A 3 -11.77 17.32 21.44
CA VAL A 3 -11.02 17.37 20.82
C VAL A 3 -10.49 18.25 20.56
N LYS A 4 -10.49 18.60 20.62
CA LYS A 4 -9.77 19.50 20.50
C LYS A 4 -8.87 19.55 19.36
N ASN A 5 -8.11 18.79 19.05
CA ASN A 5 -7.23 18.94 17.91
C ASN A 5 -7.27 17.70 17.05
N ILE A 6 -6.74 17.84 15.85
CA ILE A 6 -6.74 16.78 14.85
C ILE A 6 -6.03 15.53 15.34
N ASN A 7 -4.95 15.69 16.08
CA ASN A 7 -4.20 14.56 16.57
C ASN A 7 -5.05 13.70 17.52
N ASN A 8 -5.79 14.33 18.39
CA ASN A 8 -6.67 13.61 19.28
C ASN A 8 -7.74 12.87 18.51
N TRP A 9 -8.27 13.52 17.50
CA TRP A 9 -9.28 12.93 16.66
C TRP A 9 -8.77 11.67 15.97
N THR A 10 -7.55 11.73 15.44
CA THR A 10 -6.91 10.60 14.80
C THR A 10 -6.70 9.46 15.78
N ASP A 11 -6.25 9.76 17.00
CA ASP A 11 -6.02 8.76 18.03
C ASP A 11 -7.30 8.07 18.45
N VAL A 12 -8.39 8.83 18.57
CA VAL A 12 -9.70 8.28 18.93
C VAL A 12 -10.13 7.22 17.92
N LEU A 13 -9.85 7.43 16.65
CA LEU A 13 -10.18 6.48 15.60
C LEU A 13 -9.13 5.39 15.43
N GLY A 14 -8.01 5.45 16.17
CA GLY A 14 -6.92 4.49 16.02
C GLY A 14 -6.18 4.62 14.70
N LEU A 15 -6.21 5.80 14.09
CA LEU A 15 -5.62 6.05 12.77
C LEU A 15 -4.42 7.00 12.83
N ALA A 16 -3.73 7.08 13.97
CA ALA A 16 -2.54 7.90 14.09
C ALA A 16 -1.46 7.41 13.12
N PRO A 17 -0.87 8.29 12.30
CA PRO A 17 0.19 7.87 11.40
C PRO A 17 1.46 7.52 12.18
N GLU A 18 2.19 6.51 11.71
CA GLU A 18 3.47 6.14 12.31
C GLU A 18 4.51 7.22 12.06
N ARG A 19 4.44 7.88 10.91
CA ARG A 19 5.38 8.93 10.54
C ARG A 19 4.85 9.72 9.35
N LYS A 20 5.53 10.82 9.05
CA LYS A 20 5.26 11.60 7.85
C LYS A 20 6.52 11.76 7.02
N VAL A 21 6.37 11.71 5.72
CA VAL A 21 7.44 11.95 4.77
C VAL A 21 6.90 12.93 3.73
N ASN A 22 7.61 14.04 3.52
CA ASN A 22 7.19 15.08 2.60
C ASN A 22 5.77 15.58 2.90
N GLY A 23 5.39 15.63 4.17
CA GLY A 23 4.06 16.02 4.61
C GLY A 23 2.98 14.96 4.42
N ILE A 24 3.33 13.81 3.88
CA ILE A 24 2.38 12.72 3.61
C ILE A 24 2.40 11.74 4.78
N SER A 25 1.22 11.42 5.31
CA SER A 25 1.08 10.47 6.41
C SER A 25 1.28 9.04 5.94
N ILE A 26 2.09 8.30 6.69
CA ILE A 26 2.31 6.87 6.48
C ILE A 26 1.74 6.15 7.69
N PHE A 27 0.73 5.31 7.45
CA PHE A 27 0.01 4.56 8.49
C PHE A 27 0.46 3.11 8.49
N GLY A 28 0.59 2.54 9.69
CA GLY A 28 0.94 1.13 9.83
C GLY A 28 2.43 0.87 9.72
N LYS A 29 2.79 -0.41 9.79
CA LYS A 29 4.18 -0.87 9.76
C LYS A 29 4.30 -2.03 8.79
N GLY A 30 5.46 -2.15 8.16
CA GLY A 30 5.75 -3.28 7.28
C GLY A 30 5.75 -4.60 8.05
N GLN A 31 5.41 -5.68 7.35
CA GLN A 31 5.45 -7.02 7.93
C GLN A 31 6.89 -7.45 8.21
N THR A 32 7.11 -8.06 9.38
CA THR A 32 8.44 -8.50 9.82
C THR A 32 8.71 -9.98 9.55
N THR A 33 7.79 -10.68 8.91
CA THR A 33 7.85 -12.12 8.74
C THR A 33 8.90 -12.62 7.75
N GLY A 34 9.38 -11.76 6.84
CA GLY A 34 10.37 -12.13 5.85
C GLY A 34 11.59 -11.23 5.89
N PRO A 35 12.80 -11.77 5.59
CA PRO A 35 14.02 -10.96 5.55
C PRO A 35 13.88 -9.79 4.58
N GLY A 36 14.15 -8.58 5.07
CA GLY A 36 14.11 -7.37 4.25
C GLY A 36 12.72 -6.89 3.86
N HIS A 37 11.67 -7.62 4.20
CA HIS A 37 10.31 -7.32 3.77
C HIS A 37 9.80 -5.99 4.35
N ALA A 38 9.96 -5.82 5.66
CA ALA A 38 9.54 -4.59 6.31
C ALA A 38 10.33 -3.38 5.81
N GLN A 39 11.65 -3.54 5.69
CA GLN A 39 12.51 -2.46 5.21
C GLN A 39 12.13 -2.05 3.79
N LEU A 40 11.89 -3.01 2.91
CA LEU A 40 11.50 -2.72 1.53
C LEU A 40 10.16 -1.98 1.48
N SER A 41 9.18 -2.39 2.30
CA SER A 41 7.90 -1.69 2.40
C SER A 41 8.09 -0.23 2.79
N GLU A 42 8.96 0.03 3.77
CA GLU A 42 9.24 1.39 4.22
C GLU A 42 9.92 2.22 3.14
N GLU A 43 10.88 1.63 2.42
CA GLU A 43 11.58 2.32 1.34
C GLU A 43 10.64 2.68 0.19
N ILE A 44 9.74 1.77 -0.15
CA ILE A 44 8.72 2.03 -1.17
C ILE A 44 7.79 3.14 -0.73
N ALA A 45 7.34 3.10 0.52
CA ALA A 45 6.48 4.14 1.07
C ALA A 45 7.16 5.52 1.00
N ASP A 46 8.43 5.59 1.36
CA ASP A 46 9.19 6.84 1.32
C ASP A 46 9.28 7.39 -0.10
N LYS A 47 9.59 6.52 -1.06
CA LYS A 47 9.70 6.94 -2.45
C LYS A 47 8.38 7.49 -2.99
N LEU A 48 7.29 6.82 -2.70
CA LEU A 48 5.98 7.26 -3.16
C LEU A 48 5.56 8.57 -2.49
N ALA A 49 5.83 8.70 -1.19
CA ALA A 49 5.55 9.96 -0.47
C ALA A 49 6.35 11.13 -1.02
N MET A 50 7.61 10.89 -1.39
CA MET A 50 8.48 11.95 -1.93
C MET A 50 8.05 12.41 -3.32
N SER A 51 7.30 11.59 -4.05
CA SER A 51 6.87 11.93 -5.41
C SER A 51 5.87 13.09 -5.46
N GLY A 52 5.13 13.31 -4.38
CA GLY A 52 4.07 14.33 -4.35
C GLY A 52 2.79 13.94 -5.05
N GLU A 53 2.68 12.70 -5.57
CA GLU A 53 1.51 12.25 -6.31
C GLU A 53 0.47 11.53 -5.46
N PHE A 54 0.80 11.26 -4.18
CA PHE A 54 -0.07 10.50 -3.28
C PHE A 54 -0.41 11.33 -2.05
N THR A 55 -1.62 11.13 -1.52
CA THR A 55 -2.10 11.87 -0.35
C THR A 55 -1.86 11.16 0.96
N GLU A 56 -1.83 9.83 0.92
CA GLU A 56 -1.51 9.02 2.09
C GLU A 56 -1.04 7.64 1.67
N ILE A 57 -0.29 6.98 2.56
CA ILE A 57 0.27 5.66 2.33
C ILE A 57 -0.01 4.79 3.54
N HIS A 58 -0.34 3.54 3.31
CA HIS A 58 -0.64 2.55 4.35
C HIS A 58 0.25 1.34 4.19
N LEU A 59 0.77 0.82 5.31
CA LEU A 59 1.58 -0.39 5.34
C LEU A 59 0.83 -1.49 6.06
N ASN A 60 0.65 -2.61 5.39
CA ASN A 60 0.05 -3.81 5.96
C ASN A 60 -1.32 -3.55 6.59
N ARG A 61 -2.17 -2.80 5.91
CA ARG A 61 -3.52 -2.48 6.36
C ARG A 61 -4.55 -2.95 5.35
N SER A 62 -5.70 -3.39 5.85
CA SER A 62 -6.76 -3.92 4.99
C SER A 62 -7.45 -2.82 4.18
N TYR A 63 -8.03 -3.20 3.06
CA TYR A 63 -8.86 -2.26 2.29
C TYR A 63 -9.96 -1.67 3.16
N GLU A 64 -10.57 -2.48 4.01
CA GLU A 64 -11.63 -1.99 4.89
C GLU A 64 -11.12 -0.95 5.88
N ALA A 65 -9.95 -1.17 6.46
CA ALA A 65 -9.35 -0.20 7.37
C ALA A 65 -9.00 1.12 6.68
N ILE A 66 -8.63 1.05 5.40
CA ILE A 66 -8.22 2.21 4.62
C ILE A 66 -9.43 2.95 4.05
N THR A 67 -10.39 2.23 3.50
CA THR A 67 -11.49 2.81 2.73
C THR A 67 -12.84 2.78 3.43
N GLY A 68 -12.97 1.97 4.49
CA GLY A 68 -14.27 1.72 5.13
C GLY A 68 -15.10 0.69 4.37
N ILE A 69 -14.61 0.15 3.26
CA ILE A 69 -15.35 -0.79 2.42
C ILE A 69 -14.79 -2.20 2.61
N SER A 70 -15.66 -3.10 3.04
CA SER A 70 -15.30 -4.52 3.22
C SER A 70 -15.20 -5.22 1.87
N THR A 71 -14.17 -6.04 1.69
CA THR A 71 -13.98 -6.79 0.46
C THR A 71 -13.88 -8.29 0.74
N THR A 72 -14.17 -9.10 -0.26
CA THR A 72 -14.01 -10.55 -0.21
C THR A 72 -13.21 -11.00 -1.43
N PRO A 73 -11.98 -11.54 -1.24
CA PRO A 73 -11.31 -11.81 0.03
C PRO A 73 -10.87 -10.52 0.72
N LYS A 74 -10.68 -10.62 2.04
CA LYS A 74 -10.04 -9.53 2.79
C LYS A 74 -8.55 -9.53 2.44
N ARG A 75 -8.05 -8.36 2.09
CA ARG A 75 -6.62 -8.22 1.75
C ARG A 75 -6.03 -7.06 2.50
N SER A 76 -4.78 -7.23 2.92
CA SER A 76 -3.96 -6.18 3.52
C SER A 76 -2.69 -6.09 2.70
N PRO A 77 -2.68 -5.28 1.64
CA PRO A 77 -1.50 -5.15 0.81
C PRO A 77 -0.29 -4.71 1.63
N ASP A 78 0.90 -5.11 1.22
CA ASP A 78 2.12 -4.69 1.91
C ASP A 78 2.26 -3.18 1.91
N VAL A 79 1.96 -2.54 0.79
CA VAL A 79 1.90 -1.09 0.67
C VAL A 79 0.64 -0.71 -0.10
N THR A 80 -0.10 0.24 0.42
CA THR A 80 -1.23 0.85 -0.29
C THR A 80 -0.99 2.34 -0.39
N ALA A 81 -1.07 2.88 -1.61
CA ALA A 81 -0.88 4.30 -1.84
C ALA A 81 -2.16 4.88 -2.45
N ILE A 82 -2.68 5.92 -1.82
CA ILE A 82 -3.87 6.63 -2.32
C ILE A 82 -3.38 7.86 -3.06
N ASP A 83 -3.71 7.94 -4.35
CA ASP A 83 -3.23 9.03 -5.18
C ASP A 83 -4.08 10.29 -5.00
N LYS A 84 -3.63 11.38 -5.62
CA LYS A 84 -4.29 12.68 -5.51
C LYS A 84 -5.69 12.70 -6.12
N TYR A 85 -6.07 11.65 -6.85
CA TYR A 85 -7.42 11.51 -7.41
C TYR A 85 -8.30 10.56 -6.59
N GLY A 86 -7.76 10.01 -5.50
CA GLY A 86 -8.50 9.09 -4.64
C GLY A 86 -8.45 7.64 -5.05
N ARG A 87 -7.62 7.26 -6.04
CA ARG A 87 -7.48 5.87 -6.43
C ARG A 87 -6.55 5.14 -5.48
N VAL A 88 -6.89 3.89 -5.21
CA VAL A 88 -6.20 3.04 -4.23
C VAL A 88 -5.30 2.07 -4.98
N HIS A 89 -3.99 2.24 -4.85
CA HIS A 89 -3.01 1.39 -5.51
C HIS A 89 -2.42 0.41 -4.51
N ALA A 90 -2.38 -0.87 -4.87
CA ALA A 90 -1.88 -1.93 -4.01
C ALA A 90 -0.54 -2.45 -4.52
N ILE A 91 0.43 -2.58 -3.63
CA ILE A 91 1.76 -3.11 -3.93
C ILE A 91 2.00 -4.28 -2.99
N GLU A 92 2.18 -5.46 -3.57
CA GLU A 92 2.48 -6.68 -2.82
C GLU A 92 3.94 -7.05 -3.04
N ILE A 93 4.59 -7.42 -1.95
CA ILE A 93 5.99 -7.85 -1.97
C ILE A 93 6.00 -9.37 -1.81
N ALA A 94 6.34 -10.07 -2.87
CA ALA A 94 6.29 -11.53 -2.88
C ALA A 94 7.29 -12.12 -1.88
N SER A 95 6.80 -13.06 -1.08
CA SER A 95 7.64 -13.83 -0.14
C SER A 95 8.20 -15.06 -0.85
N ASP A 96 9.06 -15.81 -0.15
CA ASP A 96 9.54 -17.10 -0.67
C ASP A 96 8.37 -18.05 -0.92
N TYR A 97 7.37 -18.04 -0.04
CA TYR A 97 6.17 -18.85 -0.22
C TYR A 97 5.43 -18.50 -1.52
N ASP A 98 5.27 -17.21 -1.79
CA ASP A 98 4.59 -16.74 -3.00
C ASP A 98 5.35 -17.11 -4.27
N MET A 99 6.67 -17.23 -4.16
CA MET A 99 7.53 -17.55 -5.31
C MET A 99 7.67 -19.05 -5.56
N LYS A 100 7.08 -19.90 -4.72
CA LYS A 100 7.21 -21.36 -4.87
C LYS A 100 6.61 -21.90 -6.15
N THR A 101 5.50 -21.32 -6.59
CA THR A 101 4.87 -21.72 -7.85
C THR A 101 4.36 -20.49 -8.58
N GLU A 102 4.24 -20.59 -9.90
CA GLU A 102 3.67 -19.52 -10.70
C GLU A 102 2.21 -19.28 -10.30
N ALA A 103 1.48 -20.33 -9.94
CA ALA A 103 0.09 -20.20 -9.51
C ALA A 103 -0.03 -19.36 -8.25
N LYS A 104 0.86 -19.56 -7.25
CA LYS A 104 0.85 -18.76 -6.02
C LYS A 104 1.15 -17.29 -6.29
N LEU A 105 2.11 -17.04 -7.16
CA LEU A 105 2.48 -15.68 -7.52
C LEU A 105 1.34 -14.97 -8.23
N ASN A 106 0.69 -15.65 -9.17
CA ASN A 106 -0.47 -15.11 -9.89
C ASN A 106 -1.64 -14.85 -8.94
N GLU A 107 -1.83 -15.72 -7.94
CA GLU A 107 -2.90 -15.56 -6.95
C GLU A 107 -2.71 -14.31 -6.10
N LEU A 108 -1.48 -13.98 -5.78
CA LEU A 108 -1.17 -12.78 -5.00
C LEU A 108 -1.73 -11.52 -5.69
N SER A 109 -1.54 -11.42 -6.99
CA SER A 109 -2.10 -10.33 -7.78
C SER A 109 -3.61 -10.45 -7.93
N ALA A 110 -4.09 -11.64 -8.29
CA ALA A 110 -5.50 -11.88 -8.58
C ALA A 110 -6.42 -11.55 -7.41
N ARG A 111 -6.02 -11.90 -6.20
CA ARG A 111 -6.83 -11.61 -5.00
C ARG A 111 -6.97 -10.11 -4.77
N ASN A 112 -5.92 -9.35 -5.04
CA ASN A 112 -6.00 -7.89 -4.94
C ASN A 112 -6.87 -7.29 -6.03
N VAL A 113 -6.79 -7.81 -7.25
CA VAL A 113 -7.63 -7.36 -8.35
C VAL A 113 -9.11 -7.59 -8.03
N VAL A 114 -9.44 -8.78 -7.48
CA VAL A 114 -10.81 -9.10 -7.08
C VAL A 114 -11.30 -8.16 -5.98
N ALA A 115 -10.47 -7.92 -4.96
CA ALA A 115 -10.83 -7.03 -3.86
C ALA A 115 -11.03 -5.60 -4.36
N GLN A 116 -10.12 -5.10 -5.17
CA GLN A 116 -10.23 -3.75 -5.74
C GLN A 116 -11.47 -3.59 -6.62
N GLY A 117 -11.85 -4.65 -7.34
CA GLY A 117 -13.05 -4.62 -8.17
C GLY A 117 -14.35 -4.36 -7.39
N GLN A 118 -14.31 -4.50 -6.08
CA GLN A 118 -15.45 -4.24 -5.20
C GLN A 118 -15.48 -2.81 -4.68
N LEU A 119 -14.44 -2.04 -4.93
CA LEU A 119 -14.43 -0.61 -4.62
C LEU A 119 -15.16 0.15 -5.72
N PRO A 120 -15.69 1.34 -5.42
CA PRO A 120 -16.26 2.19 -6.46
C PRO A 120 -15.25 2.38 -7.60
N PRO A 121 -15.70 2.41 -8.86
CA PRO A 121 -14.78 2.49 -10.01
C PRO A 121 -13.75 3.60 -9.93
N LYS A 122 -14.13 4.77 -9.42
CA LYS A 122 -13.21 5.91 -9.29
C LYS A 122 -12.11 5.70 -8.24
N MET A 123 -12.26 4.70 -7.36
CA MET A 123 -11.27 4.38 -6.34
C MET A 123 -10.35 3.23 -6.76
N GLN A 124 -10.65 2.57 -7.86
CA GLN A 124 -9.84 1.44 -8.31
C GLN A 124 -8.53 1.92 -8.90
N GLY A 125 -7.43 1.34 -8.44
CA GLY A 125 -6.08 1.68 -8.86
C GLY A 125 -5.33 0.49 -9.43
N GLU A 126 -4.00 0.59 -9.43
CA GLU A 126 -3.11 -0.46 -9.94
C GLU A 126 -2.86 -1.52 -8.87
N VAL A 127 -2.57 -2.74 -9.32
CA VAL A 127 -2.07 -3.81 -8.47
C VAL A 127 -0.69 -4.20 -8.99
N ILE A 128 0.31 -4.04 -8.14
CA ILE A 128 1.71 -4.26 -8.51
C ILE A 128 2.29 -5.34 -7.61
N VAL A 129 3.01 -6.30 -8.19
CA VAL A 129 3.70 -7.34 -7.44
C VAL A 129 5.20 -7.18 -7.65
N ILE A 130 5.93 -7.12 -6.53
CA ILE A 130 7.39 -7.06 -6.52
C ILE A 130 7.89 -8.47 -6.27
N LYS A 131 8.60 -9.02 -7.23
CA LYS A 131 9.09 -10.40 -7.20
C LYS A 131 10.47 -10.48 -6.57
N LYS A 132 10.81 -11.67 -6.10
CA LYS A 132 12.19 -11.98 -5.70
C LYS A 132 13.00 -12.45 -6.93
N PRO A 133 14.31 -12.20 -6.95
CA PRO A 133 15.06 -11.42 -5.97
C PRO A 133 14.66 -9.94 -6.02
N TYR A 134 14.75 -9.27 -4.89
CA TYR A 134 14.39 -7.85 -4.81
C TYR A 134 15.48 -7.01 -5.48
N ASP A 135 15.26 -6.69 -6.75
CA ASP A 135 16.20 -5.92 -7.55
C ASP A 135 15.86 -4.43 -7.43
N ALA A 136 16.77 -3.65 -6.88
CA ALA A 136 16.55 -2.23 -6.62
C ALA A 136 16.19 -1.46 -7.90
N ASP A 137 16.83 -1.78 -9.03
CA ASP A 137 16.56 -1.08 -10.28
C ASP A 137 15.19 -1.42 -10.85
N LYS A 138 14.78 -2.69 -10.74
CA LYS A 138 13.45 -3.10 -11.18
C LYS A 138 12.37 -2.48 -10.32
N ILE A 139 12.57 -2.46 -9.01
CA ILE A 139 11.62 -1.86 -8.08
C ILE A 139 11.50 -0.37 -8.35
N LYS A 140 12.63 0.31 -8.55
CA LYS A 140 12.63 1.72 -8.91
C LYS A 140 11.81 1.97 -10.16
N THR A 141 12.01 1.16 -11.19
CA THR A 141 11.26 1.27 -12.45
C THR A 141 9.76 1.07 -12.23
N GLN A 142 9.38 0.05 -11.46
CA GLN A 142 7.96 -0.20 -11.15
C GLN A 142 7.32 0.98 -10.44
N MET A 143 8.03 1.56 -9.47
CA MET A 143 7.50 2.71 -8.71
C MET A 143 7.47 3.97 -9.57
N ASP A 144 8.50 4.19 -10.39
CA ASP A 144 8.52 5.32 -11.32
C ASP A 144 7.37 5.22 -12.34
N ASP A 145 7.07 4.01 -12.81
CA ASP A 145 5.95 3.78 -13.73
C ASP A 145 4.61 4.09 -13.06
N LEU A 146 4.45 3.68 -11.80
CA LEU A 146 3.23 4.01 -11.04
C LEU A 146 3.09 5.52 -10.87
N ILE A 147 4.15 6.19 -10.46
CA ILE A 147 4.16 7.64 -10.27
C ILE A 147 3.79 8.35 -11.58
N LYS A 148 4.33 7.88 -12.68
CA LYS A 148 4.06 8.45 -14.01
C LYS A 148 2.60 8.28 -14.41
N LYS A 149 1.99 7.13 -14.09
CA LYS A 149 0.58 6.87 -14.41
C LYS A 149 -0.35 7.78 -13.62
N VAL A 150 0.03 8.16 -12.40
CA VAL A 150 -0.76 9.04 -11.55
C VAL A 150 -0.58 10.49 -11.99
N HIS A 151 0.63 10.85 -12.39
CA HIS A 151 0.93 12.22 -12.79
C HIS A 151 0.13 12.60 -14.04
#